data_183dc3fcf90365a2ab7e742cd4460d81
#
_entry.id   183dc3fcf90365a2ab7e742cd4460d81
#
_cell.length_a   1.000
_cell.length_b   1.000
_cell.length_c   1.000
_cell.angle_alpha   90.00
_cell.angle_beta   90.00
_cell.angle_gamma   90.00
#
_symmetry.space_group_name_H-M   'P 1'
#
loop_
_entity.id
_entity.type
_entity.pdbx_description
1 polymer ?
#
loop_
_entity_poly.entity_id
_entity_poly.type
_entity_poly.pdbx_seq_one_letter_code
_entity_poly.pdbx_strand_id
1 'polypeptide(L)'
;MKKMNSKKGFTLIELLVVVSIITLLAGVVLGALSTSRKKSQDSAIKTQMASLRNQAQLYASGNGNSFDNLFTSNNTWASADTNVLAILTSINKQSTVHTVGSGMTGWAAQVQLKEDSTKYFCIDYASTVKIGTTVLTAGSTSCP
;
A
#
# COMPACT_ATOMS: atom_id res chain seq x y z
N MET A 1 -20.69 -27.30 62.59
CA MET A 1 -20.55 -25.88 62.32
C MET A 1 -19.83 -25.72 60.95
N LYS A 2 -20.52 -25.20 59.93
CA LYS A 2 -19.97 -25.03 58.58
C LYS A 2 -19.30 -23.65 58.48
N LYS A 3 -17.97 -23.63 58.29
CA LYS A 3 -17.14 -22.42 58.22
C LYS A 3 -17.54 -21.65 56.95
N MET A 4 -18.18 -20.51 57.07
CA MET A 4 -18.48 -19.61 55.95
C MET A 4 -17.18 -19.00 55.44
N ASN A 5 -16.78 -19.36 54.20
CA ASN A 5 -15.64 -18.75 53.54
C ASN A 5 -16.04 -17.34 53.13
N SER A 6 -15.49 -16.35 53.80
CA SER A 6 -15.63 -14.94 53.45
C SER A 6 -14.98 -14.70 52.05
N LYS A 7 -15.77 -14.51 51.02
CA LYS A 7 -15.27 -14.07 49.71
C LYS A 7 -14.83 -12.62 49.84
N LYS A 8 -13.55 -12.34 49.64
CA LYS A 8 -13.04 -10.98 49.59
C LYS A 8 -13.59 -10.34 48.29
N GLY A 9 -14.36 -9.28 48.42
CA GLY A 9 -14.85 -8.48 47.29
C GLY A 9 -13.79 -7.48 46.81
N PHE A 10 -13.81 -7.14 45.56
CA PHE A 10 -12.98 -6.08 44.96
C PHE A 10 -13.43 -4.70 45.49
N THR A 11 -12.47 -3.83 45.78
CA THR A 11 -12.74 -2.46 46.17
C THR A 11 -12.95 -1.59 44.92
N LEU A 12 -13.76 -0.55 45.06
CA LEU A 12 -14.06 0.39 43.97
C LEU A 12 -12.80 1.11 43.48
N ILE A 13 -11.86 1.37 44.37
CA ILE A 13 -10.59 2.02 44.06
C ILE A 13 -9.63 1.10 43.29
N GLU A 14 -9.60 -0.20 43.58
CA GLU A 14 -8.79 -1.17 42.81
C GLU A 14 -9.26 -1.22 41.36
N LEU A 15 -10.57 -1.23 41.14
CA LEU A 15 -11.12 -1.21 39.77
C LEU A 15 -10.79 0.11 39.06
N LEU A 16 -10.92 1.25 39.74
CA LEU A 16 -10.67 2.57 39.16
C LEU A 16 -9.22 2.76 38.74
N VAL A 17 -8.26 2.30 39.54
CA VAL A 17 -6.84 2.34 39.22
C VAL A 17 -6.52 1.48 37.98
N VAL A 18 -7.07 0.26 37.91
CA VAL A 18 -6.84 -0.65 36.80
C VAL A 18 -7.36 -0.06 35.47
N VAL A 19 -8.60 0.46 35.45
CA VAL A 19 -9.15 1.06 34.23
C VAL A 19 -8.39 2.31 33.80
N SER A 20 -7.87 3.10 34.75
CA SER A 20 -7.05 4.28 34.46
C SER A 20 -5.74 3.91 33.76
N ILE A 21 -5.07 2.86 34.24
CA ILE A 21 -3.82 2.37 33.64
C ILE A 21 -4.06 1.81 32.24
N ILE A 22 -5.12 1.00 32.07
CA ILE A 22 -5.48 0.41 30.76
C ILE A 22 -5.79 1.54 29.75
N THR A 23 -6.52 2.57 30.14
CA THR A 23 -6.86 3.71 29.26
C THR A 23 -5.61 4.45 28.81
N LEU A 24 -4.65 4.69 29.71
CA LEU A 24 -3.37 5.32 29.38
C LEU A 24 -2.55 4.48 28.39
N LEU A 25 -2.42 3.18 28.66
CA LEU A 25 -1.67 2.26 27.79
C LEU A 25 -2.33 2.14 26.42
N ALA A 26 -3.66 2.02 26.35
CA ALA A 26 -4.41 1.93 25.11
C ALA A 26 -4.18 3.15 24.20
N GLY A 27 -4.14 4.36 24.75
CA GLY A 27 -3.90 5.59 24.00
C GLY A 27 -2.55 5.60 23.26
N VAL A 28 -1.48 5.17 23.93
CA VAL A 28 -0.13 5.09 23.34
C VAL A 28 -0.07 4.01 22.24
N VAL A 29 -0.65 2.84 22.49
CA VAL A 29 -0.65 1.71 21.56
C VAL A 29 -1.41 2.04 20.26
N LEU A 30 -2.56 2.71 20.35
CA LEU A 30 -3.36 3.06 19.17
C LEU A 30 -2.62 4.02 18.23
N GLY A 31 -1.88 4.99 18.76
CA GLY A 31 -1.05 5.89 17.95
C GLY A 31 0.06 5.15 17.18
N ALA A 32 0.80 4.29 17.88
CA ALA A 32 1.88 3.50 17.28
C ALA A 32 1.35 2.52 16.21
N LEU A 33 0.18 1.92 16.45
CA LEU A 33 -0.45 0.98 15.51
C LEU A 33 -0.85 1.64 14.20
N SER A 34 -1.36 2.87 14.21
CA SER A 34 -1.72 3.61 13.01
C SER A 34 -0.52 3.81 12.08
N THR A 35 0.62 4.26 12.62
CA THR A 35 1.86 4.45 11.86
C THR A 35 2.39 3.12 11.32
N SER A 36 2.38 2.07 12.14
CA SER A 36 2.82 0.74 11.73
C SER A 36 1.99 0.18 10.57
N ARG A 37 0.67 0.38 10.60
CA ARG A 37 -0.22 -0.02 9.49
C ARG A 37 0.12 0.70 8.19
N LYS A 38 0.36 2.01 8.22
CA LYS A 38 0.75 2.79 7.03
C LYS A 38 2.06 2.28 6.44
N LYS A 39 3.08 2.02 7.27
CA LYS A 39 4.36 1.44 6.83
C LYS A 39 4.19 0.05 6.19
N SER A 40 3.35 -0.78 6.78
CA SER A 40 3.03 -2.11 6.22
C SER A 40 2.35 -2.00 4.86
N GLN A 41 1.40 -1.06 4.69
CA GLN A 41 0.75 -0.79 3.41
C GLN A 41 1.76 -0.30 2.36
N ASP A 42 2.67 0.60 2.71
CA ASP A 42 3.71 1.09 1.81
C ASP A 42 4.68 -0.02 1.39
N SER A 43 5.02 -0.92 2.30
CA SER A 43 5.82 -2.11 1.98
C SER A 43 5.07 -3.04 1.00
N ALA A 44 3.78 -3.27 1.23
CA ALA A 44 2.94 -4.05 0.32
C ALA A 44 2.84 -3.42 -1.07
N ILE A 45 2.66 -2.09 -1.15
CA ILE A 45 2.66 -1.34 -2.42
C ILE A 45 3.98 -1.57 -3.17
N LYS A 46 5.13 -1.39 -2.51
CA LYS A 46 6.45 -1.58 -3.14
C LYS A 46 6.64 -2.99 -3.68
N THR A 47 6.24 -4.00 -2.92
CA THR A 47 6.30 -5.41 -3.35
C THR A 47 5.41 -5.68 -4.55
N GLN A 48 4.18 -5.16 -4.53
CA GLN A 48 3.24 -5.33 -5.65
C GLN A 48 3.67 -4.55 -6.89
N MET A 49 4.28 -3.38 -6.74
CA MET A 49 4.87 -2.64 -7.85
C MET A 49 6.05 -3.39 -8.48
N ALA A 50 6.88 -4.06 -7.67
CA ALA A 50 7.93 -4.95 -8.19
C ALA A 50 7.33 -6.13 -8.98
N SER A 51 6.24 -6.72 -8.49
CA SER A 51 5.50 -7.77 -9.22
C SER A 51 4.90 -7.24 -10.53
N LEU A 52 4.38 -6.01 -10.52
CA LEU A 52 3.89 -5.34 -11.73
C LEU A 52 5.00 -5.21 -12.80
N ARG A 53 6.22 -4.84 -12.39
CA ARG A 53 7.36 -4.79 -13.31
C ARG A 53 7.64 -6.15 -13.96
N ASN A 54 7.71 -7.21 -13.17
CA ASN A 54 7.95 -8.54 -13.69
C ASN A 54 6.85 -8.97 -14.66
N GLN A 55 5.60 -8.70 -14.32
CA GLN A 55 4.46 -9.03 -15.17
C GLN A 55 4.43 -8.20 -16.46
N ALA A 56 4.83 -6.91 -16.40
CA ALA A 56 4.96 -6.06 -17.59
C ALA A 56 6.01 -6.60 -18.57
N GLN A 57 7.13 -7.14 -18.08
CA GLN A 57 8.14 -7.78 -18.92
C GLN A 57 7.61 -9.06 -19.59
N LEU A 58 6.84 -9.88 -18.86
CA LEU A 58 6.19 -11.05 -19.42
C LEU A 58 5.17 -10.67 -20.50
N TYR A 59 4.38 -9.64 -20.24
CA TYR A 59 3.44 -9.07 -21.22
C TYR A 59 4.17 -8.66 -22.51
N ALA A 60 5.24 -7.87 -22.40
CA ALA A 60 6.02 -7.42 -23.56
C ALA A 60 6.61 -8.61 -24.34
N SER A 61 7.12 -9.62 -23.66
CA SER A 61 7.66 -10.84 -24.29
C SER A 61 6.62 -11.57 -25.15
N GLY A 62 5.36 -11.55 -24.72
CA GLY A 62 4.22 -12.12 -25.48
C GLY A 62 3.70 -11.22 -26.58
N ASN A 63 4.05 -9.93 -26.57
CA ASN A 63 3.55 -8.90 -27.51
C ASN A 63 4.65 -8.25 -28.37
N GLY A 64 5.61 -9.04 -28.82
CA GLY A 64 6.68 -8.58 -29.71
C GLY A 64 7.61 -7.52 -29.10
N ASN A 65 7.88 -7.60 -27.80
CA ASN A 65 8.65 -6.65 -26.99
C ASN A 65 8.00 -5.25 -26.93
N SER A 66 6.70 -5.17 -27.05
CA SER A 66 5.93 -3.93 -26.93
C SER A 66 5.15 -3.88 -25.63
N PHE A 67 5.15 -2.72 -24.96
CA PHE A 67 4.28 -2.41 -23.82
C PHE A 67 2.98 -1.70 -24.23
N ASP A 68 2.71 -1.66 -25.52
CA ASP A 68 1.50 -1.02 -26.02
C ASP A 68 0.25 -1.74 -25.46
N ASN A 69 -0.73 -0.97 -25.01
CA ASN A 69 -1.92 -1.49 -24.33
C ASN A 69 -1.66 -2.27 -23.02
N LEU A 70 -0.46 -2.19 -22.43
CA LEU A 70 -0.22 -2.73 -21.08
C LEU A 70 -1.23 -2.17 -20.07
N PHE A 71 -1.54 -0.87 -20.18
CA PHE A 71 -2.66 -0.24 -19.50
C PHE A 71 -3.74 0.11 -20.51
N THR A 72 -5.01 -0.07 -20.16
CA THR A 72 -6.16 0.10 -21.07
C THR A 72 -6.25 1.51 -21.64
N SER A 73 -5.81 2.51 -20.91
CA SER A 73 -5.57 3.86 -21.39
C SER A 73 -4.62 4.60 -20.46
N ASN A 74 -3.99 5.66 -20.97
CA ASN A 74 -3.15 6.52 -20.14
C ASN A 74 -3.95 7.07 -18.95
N ASN A 75 -3.35 6.99 -17.77
CA ASN A 75 -3.95 7.37 -16.51
C ASN A 75 -5.12 6.48 -16.02
N THR A 76 -5.39 5.36 -16.69
CA THR A 76 -6.37 4.37 -16.20
C THR A 76 -5.65 3.21 -15.54
N TRP A 77 -5.93 2.99 -14.25
CA TRP A 77 -5.37 1.89 -13.46
C TRP A 77 -6.08 0.58 -13.78
N ALA A 78 -6.02 0.19 -15.05
CA ALA A 78 -6.63 -1.01 -15.60
C ALA A 78 -5.78 -1.59 -16.74
N SER A 79 -5.90 -2.89 -16.97
CA SER A 79 -5.22 -3.62 -18.03
C SER A 79 -6.17 -4.66 -18.62
N ALA A 80 -5.99 -4.98 -19.90
CA ALA A 80 -6.66 -6.11 -20.53
C ALA A 80 -5.99 -7.45 -20.13
N ASP A 81 -4.72 -7.44 -19.74
CA ASP A 81 -4.03 -8.60 -19.19
C ASP A 81 -4.53 -8.90 -17.77
N THR A 82 -5.02 -10.13 -17.55
CA THR A 82 -5.65 -10.54 -16.30
C THR A 82 -4.68 -10.55 -15.12
N ASN A 83 -3.41 -10.86 -15.34
CA ASN A 83 -2.39 -10.89 -14.29
C ASN A 83 -1.98 -9.47 -13.89
N VAL A 84 -1.77 -8.60 -14.88
CA VAL A 84 -1.53 -7.18 -14.64
C VAL A 84 -2.71 -6.56 -13.91
N LEU A 85 -3.94 -6.81 -14.36
CA LEU A 85 -5.16 -6.29 -13.71
C LEU A 85 -5.30 -6.76 -12.26
N ALA A 86 -4.97 -8.02 -11.96
CA ALA A 86 -5.00 -8.55 -10.59
C ALA A 86 -4.03 -7.79 -9.66
N ILE A 87 -2.82 -7.50 -10.15
CA ILE A 87 -1.83 -6.72 -9.40
C ILE A 87 -2.31 -5.28 -9.20
N LEU A 88 -2.80 -4.62 -10.25
CA LEU A 88 -3.34 -3.26 -10.19
C LEU A 88 -4.49 -3.16 -9.17
N THR A 89 -5.41 -4.13 -9.20
CA THR A 89 -6.52 -4.23 -8.24
C THR A 89 -6.03 -4.38 -6.81
N SER A 90 -4.99 -5.18 -6.60
CA SER A 90 -4.38 -5.36 -5.28
C SER A 90 -3.72 -4.09 -4.75
N ILE A 91 -3.01 -3.35 -5.60
CA ILE A 91 -2.43 -2.05 -5.26
C ILE A 91 -3.52 -1.02 -4.95
N ASN A 92 -4.60 -1.00 -5.74
CA ASN A 92 -5.72 -0.06 -5.55
C ASN A 92 -6.44 -0.24 -4.20
N LYS A 93 -6.43 -1.45 -3.61
CA LYS A 93 -6.89 -1.69 -2.23
C LYS A 93 -6.02 -0.98 -1.19
N GLN A 94 -4.75 -0.74 -1.49
CA GLN A 94 -3.80 -0.06 -0.60
C GLN A 94 -3.81 1.46 -0.82
N SER A 95 -3.82 1.91 -2.09
CA SER A 95 -3.83 3.33 -2.44
C SER A 95 -4.63 3.57 -3.71
N THR A 96 -5.55 4.53 -3.66
CA THR A 96 -6.40 4.92 -4.78
C THR A 96 -5.81 6.07 -5.61
N VAL A 97 -4.73 6.69 -5.15
CA VAL A 97 -4.03 7.76 -5.87
C VAL A 97 -2.85 7.17 -6.62
N HIS A 98 -3.00 7.08 -7.93
CA HIS A 98 -2.04 6.44 -8.83
C HIS A 98 -2.09 7.05 -10.22
N THR A 99 -1.01 6.90 -10.98
CA THR A 99 -0.88 7.36 -12.37
C THR A 99 -0.08 6.33 -13.15
N VAL A 100 -0.47 6.09 -14.40
CA VAL A 100 0.21 5.17 -15.32
C VAL A 100 0.33 5.76 -16.71
N GLY A 101 1.31 5.27 -17.46
CA GLY A 101 1.44 5.47 -18.88
C GLY A 101 2.12 4.27 -19.52
N SER A 102 1.71 3.92 -20.72
CA SER A 102 2.36 2.89 -21.53
C SER A 102 2.37 3.28 -23.00
N GLY A 103 3.35 2.79 -23.73
CA GLY A 103 3.53 2.95 -25.16
C GLY A 103 4.42 1.83 -25.68
N MET A 104 4.70 1.84 -27.00
CA MET A 104 5.42 0.74 -27.67
C MET A 104 6.78 0.42 -26.98
N THR A 105 7.53 1.44 -26.58
CA THR A 105 8.91 1.29 -26.09
C THR A 105 9.07 1.39 -24.58
N GLY A 106 8.00 1.65 -23.83
CA GLY A 106 8.13 1.81 -22.38
C GLY A 106 6.81 1.99 -21.66
N TRP A 107 6.89 1.94 -20.34
CA TRP A 107 5.80 2.19 -19.41
C TRP A 107 6.31 2.77 -18.10
N ALA A 108 5.45 3.46 -17.39
CA ALA A 108 5.71 3.88 -16.02
C ALA A 108 4.43 3.79 -15.18
N ALA A 109 4.61 3.55 -13.90
CA ALA A 109 3.53 3.49 -12.93
C ALA A 109 3.94 4.18 -11.64
N GLN A 110 3.04 4.98 -11.07
CA GLN A 110 3.26 5.71 -9.85
C GLN A 110 2.09 5.54 -8.88
N VAL A 111 2.38 5.40 -7.59
CA VAL A 111 1.39 5.25 -6.52
C VAL A 111 1.76 6.13 -5.34
N GLN A 112 0.78 6.82 -4.76
CA GLN A 112 0.95 7.61 -3.54
C GLN A 112 1.17 6.70 -2.32
N LEU A 113 2.15 7.04 -1.49
CA LEU A 113 2.43 6.34 -0.23
C LEU A 113 1.44 6.74 0.87
N LYS A 114 1.24 5.85 1.85
CA LYS A 114 0.30 6.04 2.97
C LYS A 114 0.94 6.69 4.20
N GLU A 115 2.22 6.42 4.43
CA GLU A 115 2.95 7.02 5.55
C GLU A 115 3.12 8.52 5.34
N ASP A 116 3.46 8.92 4.12
CA ASP A 116 3.64 10.31 3.69
C ASP A 116 2.88 10.54 2.38
N SER A 117 1.71 11.16 2.47
CA SER A 117 0.84 11.43 1.31
C SER A 117 1.40 12.48 0.34
N THR A 118 2.52 13.12 0.65
CA THR A 118 3.24 13.98 -0.29
C THR A 118 4.20 13.22 -1.18
N LYS A 119 4.45 11.93 -0.87
CA LYS A 119 5.40 11.07 -1.58
C LYS A 119 4.71 10.04 -2.45
N TYR A 120 5.34 9.80 -3.59
CA TYR A 120 4.93 8.83 -4.59
C TYR A 120 6.05 7.84 -4.84
N PHE A 121 5.69 6.57 -4.92
CA PHE A 121 6.59 5.50 -5.36
C PHE A 121 6.37 5.27 -6.85
N CYS A 122 7.41 5.45 -7.65
CA CYS A 122 7.39 5.31 -9.10
C CYS A 122 8.34 4.21 -9.56
N ILE A 123 7.89 3.44 -10.55
CA ILE A 123 8.71 2.48 -11.29
C ILE A 123 8.47 2.62 -12.80
N ASP A 124 9.46 2.29 -13.60
CA ASP A 124 9.35 2.30 -15.06
C ASP A 124 10.02 1.08 -15.73
N TYR A 125 9.89 1.01 -17.05
CA TYR A 125 10.44 -0.07 -17.87
C TYR A 125 11.98 -0.16 -17.81
N ALA A 126 12.67 0.97 -17.61
CA ALA A 126 14.13 1.04 -17.52
C ALA A 126 14.67 0.59 -16.16
N SER A 127 13.81 -0.01 -15.31
CA SER A 127 14.14 -0.43 -13.94
C SER A 127 14.43 0.72 -12.99
N THR A 128 14.04 1.93 -13.32
CA THR A 128 14.11 3.06 -12.40
C THR A 128 13.12 2.84 -11.26
N VAL A 129 13.60 3.09 -10.04
CA VAL A 129 12.77 3.10 -8.82
C VAL A 129 13.02 4.42 -8.12
N LYS A 130 11.99 5.24 -8.00
CA LYS A 130 12.09 6.56 -7.34
C LYS A 130 11.00 6.73 -6.30
N ILE A 131 11.36 7.42 -5.22
CA ILE A 131 10.40 8.01 -4.28
C ILE A 131 10.61 9.52 -4.35
N GLY A 132 9.58 10.25 -4.71
CA GLY A 132 9.64 11.70 -4.87
C GLY A 132 8.29 12.36 -4.63
N THR A 133 8.25 13.67 -4.71
CA THR A 133 7.03 14.48 -4.56
C THR A 133 6.42 14.88 -5.90
N THR A 134 7.13 14.64 -7.01
CA THR A 134 6.65 14.96 -8.36
C THR A 134 5.67 13.91 -8.83
N VAL A 135 4.52 14.35 -9.30
CA VAL A 135 3.49 13.45 -9.86
C VAL A 135 3.87 13.09 -11.30
N LEU A 136 3.72 11.80 -11.63
CA LEU A 136 3.88 11.30 -12.99
C LEU A 136 2.84 11.96 -13.92
N THR A 137 3.28 12.49 -15.04
CA THR A 137 2.35 12.96 -16.06
C THR A 137 1.65 11.77 -16.72
N ALA A 138 0.34 11.87 -16.92
CA ALA A 138 -0.44 10.84 -17.59
C ALA A 138 0.15 10.52 -18.97
N GLY A 139 0.35 9.24 -19.27
CA GLY A 139 0.96 8.78 -20.52
C GLY A 139 2.49 8.81 -20.55
N SER A 140 3.15 9.31 -19.51
CA SER A 140 4.61 9.22 -19.43
C SER A 140 5.07 7.77 -19.28
N THR A 141 6.15 7.42 -19.95
CA THR A 141 6.77 6.09 -19.92
C THR A 141 8.01 6.02 -19.03
N SER A 142 8.34 7.11 -18.37
CA SER A 142 9.49 7.22 -17.45
C SER A 142 9.12 7.93 -16.15
N CYS A 143 9.75 7.52 -15.05
CA CYS A 143 9.60 8.18 -13.76
C CYS A 143 10.20 9.60 -13.75
N PRO A 144 9.49 10.59 -13.13
CA PRO A 144 9.94 11.97 -13.07
C PRO A 144 11.19 12.17 -12.21
#